data_3e1d04687f85c031a08e422d6cbcc1b9
#
_entry.id   3e1d04687f85c031a08e422d6cbcc1b9
#
_cell.length_a   1.000
_cell.length_b   1.000
_cell.length_c   1.000
_cell.angle_alpha   90.00
_cell.angle_beta   90.00
_cell.angle_gamma   90.00
#
_symmetry.space_group_name_H-M   'P 1'
#
loop_
_entity.id
_entity.type
_entity.pdbx_description
1 polymer ?
#
loop_
_entity_poly.entity_id
_entity_poly.type
_entity_poly.pdbx_seq_one_letter_code
_entity_poly.pdbx_strand_id
1 'polypeptide(L)'
;MRRLLRRRQTAARNDIVDQVNIQDLRKSPLFQGLSDEELGQLMDMAQPVSLRAGEILIKQGDSGDSAYVIMKGEFEIQKQSGQSIIKIDVRDQGDVVGEMALLSRAPRSATVISRTDSETLRIPQEAFENLLSSSPTAAMAVLHWVMARLTQNESLLHQQEKMAALG
;
A
#
# COMPACT_ATOMS: atom_id res chain seq x y z
N MET A 1 -28.75 -4.62 19.06
CA MET A 1 -28.37 -3.96 17.80
C MET A 1 -26.85 -3.93 17.57
N ARG A 2 -26.03 -3.48 18.50
CA ARG A 2 -24.54 -3.44 18.38
C ARG A 2 -23.88 -4.82 18.15
N ARG A 3 -24.41 -5.91 18.73
CA ARG A 3 -23.90 -7.28 18.55
C ARG A 3 -24.16 -7.84 17.14
N LEU A 4 -25.29 -7.50 16.53
CA LEU A 4 -25.66 -7.92 15.17
C LEU A 4 -24.82 -7.21 14.10
N LEU A 5 -24.53 -5.92 14.31
CA LEU A 5 -23.67 -5.14 13.42
C LEU A 5 -22.22 -5.67 13.44
N ARG A 6 -21.69 -6.01 14.63
CA ARG A 6 -20.36 -6.62 14.74
C ARG A 6 -20.27 -7.99 14.05
N ARG A 7 -21.31 -8.83 14.17
CA ARG A 7 -21.35 -10.14 13.48
C ARG A 7 -21.42 -10.00 11.97
N ARG A 8 -22.16 -9.02 11.45
CA ARG A 8 -22.23 -8.75 10.00
C ARG A 8 -20.90 -8.20 9.46
N GLN A 9 -20.24 -7.35 10.21
CA GLN A 9 -18.90 -6.83 9.84
C GLN A 9 -17.84 -7.92 9.90
N THR A 10 -17.90 -8.84 10.85
CA THR A 10 -16.97 -9.95 10.98
C THR A 10 -17.18 -10.99 9.87
N ALA A 11 -18.42 -11.28 9.50
CA ALA A 11 -18.74 -12.19 8.40
C ALA A 11 -18.31 -11.60 7.05
N ALA A 12 -18.63 -10.34 6.78
CA ALA A 12 -18.20 -9.65 5.57
C ALA A 12 -16.67 -9.56 5.47
N ARG A 13 -15.99 -9.37 6.59
CA ARG A 13 -14.53 -9.38 6.68
C ARG A 13 -13.95 -10.75 6.33
N ASN A 14 -14.51 -11.82 6.87
CA ASN A 14 -14.04 -13.16 6.59
C ASN A 14 -14.24 -13.52 5.11
N ASP A 15 -15.40 -13.18 4.54
CA ASP A 15 -15.67 -13.42 3.12
C ASP A 15 -14.70 -12.65 2.20
N ILE A 16 -14.30 -11.45 2.59
CA ILE A 16 -13.33 -10.64 1.82
C ILE A 16 -11.90 -11.17 2.02
N VAL A 17 -11.53 -11.50 3.24
CA VAL A 17 -10.20 -12.04 3.55
C VAL A 17 -9.98 -13.41 2.90
N ASP A 18 -11.01 -14.25 2.85
CA ASP A 18 -10.94 -15.55 2.16
C ASP A 18 -10.77 -15.43 0.64
N GLN A 19 -11.11 -14.27 0.06
CA GLN A 19 -10.91 -13.98 -1.36
C GLN A 19 -9.51 -13.44 -1.69
N VAL A 20 -8.72 -13.08 -0.66
CA VAL A 20 -7.36 -12.57 -0.86
C VAL A 20 -6.41 -13.73 -1.16
N ASN A 21 -5.83 -13.71 -2.33
CA ASN A 21 -4.65 -14.52 -2.58
C ASN A 21 -3.44 -13.82 -1.95
N ILE A 22 -2.87 -14.41 -0.90
CA ILE A 22 -1.68 -13.90 -0.21
C ILE A 22 -0.54 -13.63 -1.21
N GLN A 23 -0.47 -14.40 -2.30
CA GLN A 23 0.54 -14.19 -3.35
C GLN A 23 0.37 -12.87 -4.09
N ASP A 24 -0.84 -12.30 -4.14
CA ASP A 24 -1.05 -10.97 -4.72
C ASP A 24 -0.34 -9.86 -3.92
N LEU A 25 -0.18 -10.03 -2.62
CA LEU A 25 0.57 -9.09 -1.78
C LEU A 25 2.05 -9.00 -2.20
N ARG A 26 2.61 -10.06 -2.76
CA ARG A 26 4.00 -10.10 -3.25
C ARG A 26 4.23 -9.26 -4.51
N LYS A 27 3.18 -8.74 -5.14
CA LYS A 27 3.31 -7.74 -6.21
C LYS A 27 3.91 -6.43 -5.66
N SER A 28 3.69 -6.11 -4.39
CA SER A 28 4.39 -5.01 -3.74
C SER A 28 5.80 -5.45 -3.34
N PRO A 29 6.84 -4.76 -3.79
CA PRO A 29 8.23 -5.09 -3.45
C PRO A 29 8.49 -5.14 -1.94
N LEU A 30 7.78 -4.32 -1.16
CA LEU A 30 7.90 -4.28 0.29
C LEU A 30 7.54 -5.62 0.96
N PHE A 31 6.62 -6.37 0.36
CA PHE A 31 6.12 -7.63 0.92
C PHE A 31 6.78 -8.89 0.34
N GLN A 32 7.62 -8.75 -0.67
CA GLN A 32 8.21 -9.89 -1.38
C GLN A 32 9.06 -10.81 -0.49
N GLY A 33 9.73 -10.25 0.49
CA GLY A 33 10.60 -11.00 1.41
C GLY A 33 9.87 -11.61 2.61
N LEU A 34 8.57 -11.39 2.76
CA LEU A 34 7.77 -11.91 3.87
C LEU A 34 7.28 -13.33 3.58
N SER A 35 7.21 -14.17 4.62
CA SER A 35 6.62 -15.50 4.54
C SER A 35 5.10 -15.44 4.40
N ASP A 36 4.49 -16.55 3.97
CA ASP A 36 3.03 -16.66 3.89
C ASP A 36 2.37 -16.46 5.26
N GLU A 37 2.99 -16.95 6.32
CA GLU A 37 2.52 -16.76 7.69
C GLU A 37 2.56 -15.27 8.10
N GLU A 38 3.64 -14.58 7.80
CA GLU A 38 3.81 -13.16 8.09
C GLU A 38 2.82 -12.29 7.30
N LEU A 39 2.59 -12.61 6.04
CA LEU A 39 1.56 -11.96 5.22
C LEU A 39 0.15 -12.21 5.78
N GLY A 40 -0.10 -13.43 6.22
CA GLY A 40 -1.36 -13.78 6.89
C GLY A 40 -1.60 -12.97 8.17
N GLN A 41 -0.58 -12.72 8.96
CA GLN A 41 -0.66 -11.89 10.17
C GLN A 41 -1.04 -10.44 9.83
N LEU A 42 -0.47 -9.87 8.76
CA LEU A 42 -0.87 -8.54 8.28
C LEU A 42 -2.34 -8.51 7.86
N MET A 43 -2.78 -9.52 7.15
CA MET A 43 -4.17 -9.60 6.68
C MET A 43 -5.17 -9.77 7.81
N ASP A 44 -4.81 -10.45 8.89
CA ASP A 44 -5.65 -10.60 10.07
C ASP A 44 -5.96 -9.25 10.75
N MET A 45 -5.06 -8.30 10.64
CA MET A 45 -5.21 -6.94 11.18
C MET A 45 -5.84 -5.96 10.18
N ALA A 46 -5.99 -6.35 8.92
CA ALA A 46 -6.53 -5.49 7.88
C ALA A 46 -8.02 -5.22 8.06
N GLN A 47 -8.45 -4.03 7.65
CA GLN A 47 -9.83 -3.56 7.79
C GLN A 47 -10.45 -3.31 6.42
N PRO A 48 -11.68 -3.80 6.15
CA PRO A 48 -12.37 -3.51 4.90
C PRO A 48 -12.70 -2.02 4.77
N VAL A 49 -12.44 -1.45 3.60
CA VAL A 49 -12.85 -0.10 3.22
C VAL A 49 -13.49 -0.17 1.84
N SER A 50 -14.76 0.18 1.76
CA SER A 50 -15.51 0.24 0.50
C SER A 50 -15.57 1.68 -0.01
N LEU A 51 -15.44 1.84 -1.33
CA LEU A 51 -15.51 3.14 -1.99
C LEU A 51 -16.52 3.10 -3.14
N ARG A 52 -17.20 4.22 -3.33
CA ARG A 52 -17.98 4.46 -4.55
C ARG A 52 -17.09 5.07 -5.63
N ALA A 53 -17.50 4.92 -6.87
CA ALA A 53 -16.84 5.58 -7.98
C ALA A 53 -16.68 7.09 -7.73
N GLY A 54 -15.48 7.61 -7.91
CA GLY A 54 -15.13 9.01 -7.70
C GLY A 54 -14.65 9.37 -6.28
N GLU A 55 -14.76 8.46 -5.32
CA GLU A 55 -14.25 8.72 -3.96
C GLU A 55 -12.73 8.62 -3.89
N ILE A 56 -12.14 9.46 -3.04
CA ILE A 56 -10.70 9.51 -2.80
C ILE A 56 -10.35 8.52 -1.69
N LEU A 57 -9.45 7.59 -1.98
CA LEU A 57 -8.89 6.67 -1.00
C LEU A 57 -7.70 7.27 -0.26
N ILE A 58 -6.80 7.90 -1.01
CA ILE A 58 -5.58 8.54 -0.51
C ILE A 58 -5.49 9.91 -1.16
N LYS A 59 -5.22 10.94 -0.34
CA LYS A 59 -5.06 12.32 -0.83
C LYS A 59 -3.61 12.76 -0.71
N GLN A 60 -3.05 13.26 -1.81
CA GLN A 60 -1.70 13.85 -1.84
C GLN A 60 -1.55 14.92 -0.77
N GLY A 61 -0.44 14.87 -0.04
CA GLY A 61 -0.12 15.81 1.02
C GLY A 61 -0.64 15.42 2.40
N ASP A 62 -1.62 14.53 2.51
CA ASP A 62 -2.07 14.01 3.80
C ASP A 62 -1.00 13.15 4.46
N SER A 63 -0.99 13.13 5.79
CA SER A 63 -0.15 12.20 6.54
C SER A 63 -0.62 10.78 6.32
N GLY A 64 0.30 9.88 5.93
CA GLY A 64 -0.02 8.48 5.69
C GLY A 64 0.25 7.60 6.92
N ASP A 65 -0.69 6.71 7.24
CA ASP A 65 -0.61 5.77 8.34
C ASP A 65 -1.01 4.34 7.98
N SER A 66 -1.19 4.07 6.69
CA SER A 66 -1.71 2.79 6.22
C SER A 66 -1.41 2.55 4.74
N ALA A 67 -1.38 1.28 4.36
CA ALA A 67 -1.43 0.83 2.99
C ALA A 67 -2.79 0.21 2.68
N TYR A 68 -3.11 0.06 1.41
CA TYR A 68 -4.37 -0.55 0.97
C TYR A 68 -4.10 -1.64 -0.06
N VAL A 69 -4.75 -2.77 0.08
CA VAL A 69 -4.81 -3.83 -0.92
C VAL A 69 -6.12 -3.71 -1.68
N ILE A 70 -6.07 -3.63 -2.99
CA ILE A 70 -7.26 -3.54 -3.83
C ILE A 70 -7.85 -4.95 -4.00
N MET A 71 -9.07 -5.14 -3.51
CA MET A 71 -9.78 -6.40 -3.60
C MET A 71 -10.69 -6.48 -4.82
N LYS A 72 -11.27 -5.34 -5.18
CA LYS A 72 -12.18 -5.20 -6.31
C LYS A 72 -12.18 -3.75 -6.78
N GLY A 73 -12.22 -3.55 -8.07
CA GLY A 73 -12.36 -2.25 -8.69
C GLY A 73 -11.06 -1.72 -9.29
N GLU A 74 -11.16 -0.51 -9.84
CA GLU A 74 -10.09 0.17 -10.53
C GLU A 74 -9.85 1.56 -9.91
N PHE A 75 -8.58 1.90 -9.71
CA PHE A 75 -8.14 3.15 -9.11
C PHE A 75 -7.20 3.90 -10.03
N GLU A 76 -7.33 5.22 -10.04
CA GLU A 76 -6.42 6.12 -10.74
C GLU A 76 -5.47 6.79 -9.75
N ILE A 77 -4.19 6.78 -10.06
CA ILE A 77 -3.18 7.51 -9.31
C ILE A 77 -2.91 8.82 -10.02
N GLN A 78 -3.06 9.93 -9.28
CA GLN A 78 -2.86 11.29 -9.78
C GLN A 78 -1.84 12.02 -8.93
N LYS A 79 -1.09 12.90 -9.56
CA LYS A 79 -0.17 13.81 -8.88
C LYS A 79 -0.45 15.25 -9.31
N GLN A 80 -0.57 16.13 -8.33
CA GLN A 80 -0.65 17.56 -8.58
C GLN A 80 0.76 18.14 -8.66
N SER A 81 1.05 18.80 -9.78
CA SER A 81 2.28 19.52 -10.01
C SER A 81 1.94 20.97 -10.39
N GLY A 82 2.12 21.89 -9.43
CA GLY A 82 1.65 23.28 -9.62
C GLY A 82 0.12 23.32 -9.73
N GLN A 83 -0.40 23.87 -10.84
CA GLN A 83 -1.84 23.92 -11.13
C GLN A 83 -2.35 22.76 -11.99
N SER A 84 -1.46 21.87 -12.41
CA SER A 84 -1.79 20.74 -13.26
C SER A 84 -1.96 19.46 -12.45
N ILE A 85 -2.98 18.67 -12.82
CA ILE A 85 -3.16 17.31 -12.30
C ILE A 85 -2.72 16.34 -13.39
N ILE A 86 -1.78 15.47 -13.06
CA ILE A 86 -1.23 14.48 -13.98
C ILE A 86 -1.66 13.09 -13.52
N LYS A 87 -2.29 12.33 -14.43
CA LYS A 87 -2.52 10.91 -14.23
C LYS A 87 -1.19 10.17 -14.38
N ILE A 88 -0.81 9.43 -13.32
CA ILE A 88 0.46 8.70 -13.30
C ILE A 88 0.25 7.25 -13.70
N ASP A 89 -0.78 6.59 -13.16
CA ASP A 89 -0.98 5.16 -13.29
C ASP A 89 -2.41 4.73 -12.95
N VAL A 90 -2.72 3.49 -13.24
CA VAL A 90 -3.95 2.80 -12.87
C VAL A 90 -3.60 1.55 -12.06
N ARG A 91 -4.36 1.28 -11.04
CA ARG A 91 -4.23 0.10 -10.18
C ARG A 91 -5.55 -0.65 -10.14
N ASP A 92 -5.47 -1.96 -10.02
CA ASP A 92 -6.64 -2.83 -9.97
C ASP A 92 -6.48 -3.97 -8.96
N GLN A 93 -7.33 -4.97 -9.05
CA GLN A 93 -7.38 -6.09 -8.12
C GLN A 93 -6.01 -6.74 -7.90
N GLY A 94 -5.66 -6.93 -6.65
CA GLY A 94 -4.39 -7.52 -6.21
C GLY A 94 -3.26 -6.53 -6.02
N ASP A 95 -3.40 -5.29 -6.48
CA ASP A 95 -2.39 -4.26 -6.30
C ASP A 95 -2.42 -3.68 -4.88
N VAL A 96 -1.26 -3.22 -4.43
CA VAL A 96 -1.09 -2.51 -3.15
C VAL A 96 -0.77 -1.05 -3.43
N VAL A 97 -1.44 -0.15 -2.74
CA VAL A 97 -1.21 1.29 -2.84
C VAL A 97 -0.88 1.89 -1.48
N GLY A 98 -0.02 2.91 -1.48
CA GLY A 98 0.35 3.65 -0.29
C GLY A 98 1.25 2.88 0.68
N GLU A 99 1.98 1.88 0.23
CA GLU A 99 2.83 1.01 1.06
C GLU A 99 3.97 1.75 1.75
N MET A 100 4.45 2.87 1.19
CA MET A 100 5.53 3.65 1.81
C MET A 100 5.13 4.26 3.15
N ALA A 101 3.84 4.48 3.39
CA ALA A 101 3.34 4.94 4.68
C ALA A 101 3.52 3.92 5.82
N LEU A 102 3.77 2.66 5.50
CA LEU A 102 4.10 1.62 6.48
C LEU A 102 5.51 1.79 7.06
N LEU A 103 6.40 2.43 6.30
CA LEU A 103 7.79 2.71 6.69
C LEU A 103 8.00 4.11 7.21
N SER A 104 7.25 5.06 6.70
CA SER A 104 7.45 6.49 6.96
C SER A 104 6.11 7.21 7.02
N ARG A 105 5.98 8.15 7.97
CA ARG A 105 4.82 9.04 8.09
C ARG A 105 4.93 10.28 7.21
N ALA A 106 5.77 10.23 6.19
CA ALA A 106 5.88 11.31 5.21
C ALA A 106 4.54 11.62 4.56
N PRO A 107 4.31 12.85 4.10
CA PRO A 107 3.08 13.18 3.36
C PRO A 107 2.90 12.27 2.14
N ARG A 108 1.67 11.94 1.82
CA ARG A 108 1.31 11.15 0.65
C ARG A 108 1.83 11.83 -0.62
N SER A 109 2.50 11.07 -1.47
CA SER A 109 3.12 11.58 -2.71
C SER A 109 2.13 11.74 -3.86
N ALA A 110 0.98 11.10 -3.79
CA ALA A 110 -0.03 11.10 -4.85
C ALA A 110 -1.43 10.91 -4.28
N THR A 111 -2.43 11.24 -5.10
CA THR A 111 -3.84 10.98 -4.82
C THR A 111 -4.27 9.70 -5.51
N VAL A 112 -5.02 8.85 -4.81
CA VAL A 112 -5.60 7.62 -5.34
C VAL A 112 -7.12 7.74 -5.30
N ILE A 113 -7.75 7.70 -6.46
CA ILE A 113 -9.19 7.90 -6.66
C ILE A 113 -9.81 6.62 -7.21
N SER A 114 -10.93 6.22 -6.65
CA SER A 114 -11.71 5.09 -7.16
C SER A 114 -12.43 5.48 -8.46
N ARG A 115 -12.24 4.69 -9.51
CA ARG A 115 -12.94 4.86 -10.80
C ARG A 115 -14.26 4.11 -10.86
N THR A 116 -14.36 3.06 -10.08
CA THR A 116 -15.52 2.17 -10.01
C THR A 116 -15.91 2.00 -8.54
N ASP A 117 -17.10 1.44 -8.29
CA ASP A 117 -17.40 0.95 -6.96
C ASP A 117 -16.38 -0.12 -6.59
N SER A 118 -15.70 0.04 -5.48
CA SER A 118 -14.48 -0.69 -5.16
C SER A 118 -14.45 -1.16 -3.72
N GLU A 119 -13.66 -2.19 -3.47
CA GLU A 119 -13.40 -2.73 -2.15
C GLU A 119 -11.89 -2.86 -1.91
N THR A 120 -11.44 -2.43 -0.74
CA THR A 120 -10.06 -2.48 -0.33
C THR A 120 -9.93 -3.08 1.08
N LEU A 121 -8.71 -3.52 1.40
CA LEU A 121 -8.31 -3.85 2.76
C LEU A 121 -7.22 -2.87 3.21
N ARG A 122 -7.50 -2.17 4.30
CA ARG A 122 -6.57 -1.23 4.91
C ARG A 122 -5.65 -1.97 5.86
N ILE A 123 -4.34 -1.87 5.62
CA ILE A 123 -3.29 -2.37 6.51
C ILE A 123 -2.77 -1.18 7.31
N PRO A 124 -3.06 -1.09 8.62
CA PRO A 124 -2.53 0.01 9.43
C PRO A 124 -1.03 -0.14 9.66
N GLN A 125 -0.33 0.98 9.78
CA GLN A 125 1.12 1.01 10.09
C GLN A 125 1.45 0.22 11.36
N GLU A 126 0.58 0.29 12.36
CA GLU A 126 0.74 -0.45 13.62
C GLU A 126 0.84 -1.96 13.41
N ALA A 127 0.04 -2.54 12.51
CA ALA A 127 0.11 -3.97 12.18
C ALA A 127 1.47 -4.33 11.57
N PHE A 128 1.99 -3.49 10.71
CA PHE A 128 3.30 -3.68 10.09
C PHE A 128 4.44 -3.54 11.11
N GLU A 129 4.38 -2.53 11.98
CA GLU A 129 5.35 -2.33 13.06
C GLU A 129 5.36 -3.52 14.04
N ASN A 130 4.19 -4.03 14.39
CA ASN A 130 4.07 -5.21 15.24
C ASN A 130 4.70 -6.45 14.59
N LEU A 131 4.50 -6.64 13.30
CA LEU A 131 5.13 -7.73 12.57
C LEU A 131 6.67 -7.61 12.61
N LEU A 132 7.21 -6.44 12.30
CA LEU A 132 8.67 -6.22 12.32
C LEU A 132 9.27 -6.40 13.73
N SER A 133 8.54 -6.02 14.77
CA SER A 133 8.98 -6.18 16.15
C SER A 133 8.98 -7.64 16.62
N SER A 134 8.09 -8.46 16.09
CA SER A 134 7.93 -9.88 16.46
C SER A 134 8.71 -10.85 15.57
N SER A 135 9.11 -10.43 14.37
CA SER A 135 9.81 -11.28 13.39
C SER A 135 11.12 -10.63 12.93
N PRO A 136 12.27 -11.09 13.43
CA PRO A 136 13.58 -10.62 12.94
C PRO A 136 13.78 -10.88 11.44
N THR A 137 13.24 -11.98 10.93
CA THR A 137 13.31 -12.34 9.50
C THR A 137 12.57 -11.32 8.64
N ALA A 138 11.36 -10.91 9.05
CA ALA A 138 10.60 -9.87 8.37
C ALA A 138 11.32 -8.52 8.41
N ALA A 139 11.87 -8.14 9.57
CA ALA A 139 12.62 -6.90 9.74
C ALA A 139 13.84 -6.86 8.81
N MET A 140 14.58 -7.95 8.69
CA MET A 140 15.75 -8.05 7.82
C MET A 140 15.36 -7.99 6.33
N ALA A 141 14.27 -8.64 5.94
CA ALA A 141 13.77 -8.60 4.57
C ALA A 141 13.40 -7.17 4.13
N VAL A 142 12.71 -6.44 5.00
CA VAL A 142 12.35 -5.04 4.75
C VAL A 142 13.58 -4.15 4.70
N LEU A 143 14.53 -4.35 5.61
CA LEU A 143 15.79 -3.60 5.63
C LEU A 143 16.57 -3.80 4.32
N HIS A 144 16.72 -5.02 3.85
CA HIS A 144 17.39 -5.31 2.58
C HIS A 144 16.71 -4.63 1.39
N TRP A 145 15.39 -4.64 1.36
CA TRP A 145 14.64 -3.96 0.30
C TRP A 145 14.86 -2.43 0.33
N VAL A 146 14.81 -1.82 1.51
CA VAL A 146 15.04 -0.37 1.67
C VAL A 146 16.46 0.00 1.23
N MET A 147 17.47 -0.77 1.63
CA MET A 147 18.85 -0.53 1.26
C MET A 147 19.10 -0.68 -0.24
N ALA A 148 18.51 -1.69 -0.88
CA ALA A 148 18.56 -1.87 -2.33
C ALA A 148 17.94 -0.68 -3.07
N ARG A 149 16.82 -0.15 -2.59
CA ARG A 149 16.16 1.02 -3.16
C ARG A 149 16.99 2.28 -3.03
N LEU A 150 17.64 2.50 -1.88
CA LEU A 150 18.56 3.63 -1.67
C LEU A 150 19.77 3.56 -2.62
N THR A 151 20.35 2.39 -2.79
CA THR A 151 21.47 2.17 -3.71
C THR A 151 21.07 2.47 -5.16
N GLN A 152 19.89 2.06 -5.60
CA GLN A 152 19.36 2.38 -6.92
C GLN A 152 19.17 3.89 -7.12
N ASN A 153 18.64 4.59 -6.13
CA ASN A 153 18.46 6.04 -6.18
C ASN A 153 19.80 6.78 -6.26
N GLU A 154 20.82 6.36 -5.54
CA GLU A 154 22.17 6.92 -5.63
C GLU A 154 22.77 6.70 -7.02
N SER A 155 22.62 5.51 -7.60
CA SER A 155 23.09 5.22 -8.96
C SER A 155 22.45 6.11 -10.01
N LEU A 156 21.13 6.36 -9.89
CA LEU A 156 20.40 7.26 -10.80
C LEU A 156 20.87 8.71 -10.66
N LEU A 157 21.11 9.19 -9.45
CA LEU A 157 21.65 10.53 -9.20
C LEU A 157 23.04 10.68 -9.81
N HIS A 158 23.92 9.72 -9.65
CA HIS A 158 25.24 9.72 -10.28
C HIS A 158 25.18 9.75 -11.80
N GLN A 159 24.26 9.02 -12.41
CA GLN A 159 24.07 9.07 -13.87
C GLN A 159 23.58 10.43 -14.35
N GLN A 160 22.67 11.07 -13.63
CA GLN A 160 22.18 12.42 -13.93
C GLN A 160 23.29 13.47 -13.80
N GLU A 161 24.11 13.38 -12.77
CA GLU A 161 25.27 14.26 -12.58
C GLU A 161 26.29 14.12 -13.72
N LYS A 162 26.58 12.89 -14.14
CA LYS A 162 27.47 12.64 -15.29
C LYS A 162 26.92 13.21 -16.59
N MET A 163 25.62 13.07 -16.84
CA MET A 163 24.98 13.64 -18.04
C MET A 163 25.01 15.18 -18.01
N ALA A 164 24.75 15.78 -16.87
CA ALA A 164 24.84 17.23 -16.71
C ALA A 164 26.26 17.77 -16.91
N ALA A 165 27.29 17.01 -16.50
CA ALA A 165 28.69 17.40 -16.70
C ALA A 165 29.18 17.27 -18.15
N LEU A 166 28.53 16.44 -18.97
CA LEU A 166 28.87 16.20 -20.37
C LEU A 166 28.15 17.17 -21.35
N GLY A 167 27.13 17.84 -20.89
CA GLY A 167 26.34 18.82 -21.63
C GLY A 167 26.81 20.25 -21.39
#